data_1c216855e58939c87eaae8a98d3d86c3
#
_entry.id   1c216855e58939c87eaae8a98d3d86c3
#
_cell.length_a   1.000
_cell.length_b   1.000
_cell.length_c   1.000
_cell.angle_alpha   90.00
_cell.angle_beta   90.00
_cell.angle_gamma   90.00
#
_symmetry.space_group_name_H-M   'P 1'
#
loop_
_entity.id
_entity.type
_entity.pdbx_description
1 polymer ?
#
loop_
_entity_poly.entity_id
_entity_poly.type
_entity_poly.pdbx_seq_one_letter_code
_entity_poly.pdbx_strand_id
1 'polypeptide(L)'
;MILKRQYFSVHIKRNLAYPWFIYGACFHCVFCFYNPRLTLKQDDAQLVYNRNYSHTVLFHQEGSNSLFVGGINNVLHFDVDSRQIVENFTLNPNLRCGESSCENVVTIIERFQDYTFVCGTNGNQPKCWKLFPRESNRSTEDIEGIGFSPYTCSQNSLSLVADGALYVAAPLYSDGTLLQFRRKAGRTNVWMYDQWVSEPTFISSFLAKNKNDPLNEKIYVLFREKNSDTSPEADPWISRVARVCKVDEGGPKQLLQNIWTSFLKARLVCGIPRESLYFNRLQDVFIQHADDWRDSRVYALFSSSWNSTAVCIYSLAELDFVFENSTFKGYSEAIPTPRPGACVKQSNSIPISTLQIIKDHPEMKDWIQPIQKETPFFTSNKNFTKIAVDRVQASDESIYSVLLLATVIAHHTPCELICFPLFAFSIVLQKLSLVL
;
A
#
# COMPACT_ATOMS: atom_id res chain seq x y z
N MET A 1 1.74 12.24 3.11
CA MET A 1 1.94 13.63 2.64
C MET A 1 1.73 13.61 1.13
N ILE A 2 0.55 13.95 0.69
CA ILE A 2 0.22 14.06 -0.74
C ILE A 2 0.41 15.51 -1.10
N LEU A 3 1.49 15.80 -1.81
CA LEU A 3 1.69 17.11 -2.43
C LEU A 3 0.76 17.19 -3.64
N LYS A 4 -0.26 18.01 -3.52
CA LYS A 4 -1.13 18.38 -4.63
C LYS A 4 -0.30 19.13 -5.69
N ARG A 5 -0.60 18.88 -6.96
CA ARG A 5 -0.11 19.62 -8.12
C ARG A 5 -0.22 21.14 -7.87
N GLN A 6 0.79 21.73 -7.32
CA GLN A 6 1.13 23.12 -7.58
C GLN A 6 2.40 23.09 -8.40
N TYR A 7 2.33 23.72 -9.55
CA TYR A 7 3.42 23.89 -10.51
C TYR A 7 4.70 24.30 -9.80
N PHE A 8 5.58 23.35 -9.55
CA PHE A 8 6.96 23.66 -9.27
C PHE A 8 7.61 23.94 -10.63
N SER A 9 7.67 25.21 -11.00
CA SER A 9 8.54 25.66 -12.08
C SER A 9 9.98 25.53 -11.57
N VAL A 10 10.61 24.39 -11.80
CA VAL A 10 12.04 24.23 -11.55
C VAL A 10 12.78 24.89 -12.70
N HIS A 11 13.14 26.15 -12.53
CA HIS A 11 14.07 26.81 -13.43
C HIS A 11 15.48 26.24 -13.24
N ILE A 12 15.82 25.22 -14.02
CA ILE A 12 17.20 24.75 -14.14
C ILE A 12 17.95 25.72 -15.05
N LYS A 13 18.64 26.72 -14.45
CA LYS A 13 19.61 27.50 -15.20
C LYS A 13 20.79 26.61 -15.54
N ARG A 14 20.96 26.32 -16.85
CA ARG A 14 22.17 25.75 -17.40
C ARG A 14 23.27 26.83 -17.38
N ASN A 15 24.21 26.73 -16.48
CA ASN A 15 25.53 27.36 -16.69
C ASN A 15 26.43 26.32 -17.39
N LEU A 16 26.49 26.44 -18.71
CA LEU A 16 27.50 25.79 -19.53
C LEU A 16 28.78 26.62 -19.41
N ALA A 17 29.74 26.14 -18.67
CA ALA A 17 31.15 26.57 -18.79
C ALA A 17 31.95 25.31 -19.12
N TYR A 18 32.41 25.22 -20.37
CA TYR A 18 33.47 24.29 -20.73
C TYR A 18 34.81 24.87 -20.27
N PRO A 19 35.73 24.03 -19.75
CA PRO A 19 37.06 24.04 -20.29
C PRO A 19 37.58 22.64 -20.65
N TRP A 20 38.32 22.62 -21.70
CA TRP A 20 39.09 21.53 -22.26
C TRP A 20 40.28 21.12 -21.37
N PHE A 21 40.78 19.86 -21.62
CA PHE A 21 42.03 19.19 -21.16
C PHE A 21 41.95 18.53 -19.78
N ILE A 22 42.20 17.23 -19.64
CA ILE A 22 43.44 16.46 -19.81
C ILE A 22 43.10 14.95 -19.70
N TYR A 23 43.73 14.14 -20.55
CA TYR A 23 43.83 12.69 -20.45
C TYR A 23 44.58 12.29 -19.18
N GLY A 24 43.99 11.44 -18.34
CA GLY A 24 44.65 10.79 -17.23
C GLY A 24 43.83 9.56 -16.83
N ALA A 25 44.33 8.38 -17.14
CA ALA A 25 43.76 7.13 -16.74
C ALA A 25 43.61 7.05 -15.22
N CYS A 26 42.38 6.91 -14.73
CA CYS A 26 42.11 6.42 -13.38
C CYS A 26 41.05 5.35 -13.47
N PHE A 27 41.48 4.09 -13.53
CA PHE A 27 40.72 2.95 -13.06
C PHE A 27 40.51 3.14 -11.55
N HIS A 28 39.33 3.40 -11.12
CA HIS A 28 38.72 3.25 -9.81
C HIS A 28 37.64 4.34 -9.63
N CYS A 29 36.42 4.01 -9.97
CA CYS A 29 35.23 4.56 -9.32
C CYS A 29 33.98 3.88 -9.87
N VAL A 30 33.67 2.68 -9.39
CA VAL A 30 32.38 2.03 -9.58
C VAL A 30 31.56 2.17 -8.27
N PHE A 31 31.47 3.39 -7.74
CA PHE A 31 30.45 3.79 -6.78
C PHE A 31 29.99 5.19 -7.15
N CYS A 32 29.11 5.30 -8.16
CA CYS A 32 28.34 6.51 -8.30
C CYS A 32 27.34 6.58 -7.13
N PHE A 33 27.78 7.18 -6.02
CA PHE A 33 26.86 7.70 -5.04
C PHE A 33 26.00 8.76 -5.75
N TYR A 34 24.75 8.45 -6.02
CA TYR A 34 23.79 9.47 -6.42
C TYR A 34 23.55 10.40 -5.24
N ASN A 35 24.35 11.43 -5.14
CA ASN A 35 24.01 12.53 -4.24
C ASN A 35 22.75 13.22 -4.79
N PRO A 36 21.77 13.52 -3.95
CA PRO A 36 20.59 14.24 -4.40
C PRO A 36 21.03 15.59 -4.99
N ARG A 37 20.56 15.89 -6.22
CA ARG A 37 20.90 17.13 -6.91
C ARG A 37 20.23 18.35 -6.29
N LEU A 38 19.21 18.14 -5.48
CA LEU A 38 18.48 19.17 -4.76
C LEU A 38 18.14 18.66 -3.37
N THR A 39 18.46 19.44 -2.36
CA THR A 39 18.00 19.24 -0.98
C THR A 39 17.10 20.43 -0.63
N LEU A 40 15.82 20.17 -0.35
CA LEU A 40 14.91 21.19 0.16
C LEU A 40 15.33 21.53 1.60
N LYS A 41 15.50 22.82 1.87
CA LYS A 41 15.72 23.31 3.22
C LYS A 41 14.38 23.42 3.96
N GLN A 42 14.41 23.40 5.27
CA GLN A 42 13.20 23.49 6.10
C GLN A 42 12.37 24.76 5.82
N ASP A 43 13.03 25.84 5.43
CA ASP A 43 12.42 27.13 5.12
C ASP A 43 11.66 27.14 3.79
N ASP A 44 11.92 26.14 2.90
CA ASP A 44 11.22 25.99 1.62
C ASP A 44 9.88 25.26 1.78
N ALA A 45 9.55 24.78 2.98
CA ALA A 45 8.30 24.10 3.26
C ALA A 45 7.14 25.10 3.31
N GLN A 46 6.29 25.12 2.29
CA GLN A 46 5.14 26.05 2.20
C GLN A 46 3.98 25.70 3.15
N LEU A 47 3.97 24.52 3.76
CA LEU A 47 2.91 24.04 4.64
C LEU A 47 3.51 23.70 6.01
N VAL A 48 3.36 24.62 6.96
CA VAL A 48 3.60 24.34 8.38
C VAL A 48 2.26 23.97 9.03
N TYR A 49 2.07 22.69 9.29
CA TYR A 49 0.93 22.22 10.08
C TYR A 49 1.23 22.41 11.57
N ASN A 50 0.25 22.94 12.33
CA ASN A 50 0.43 23.18 13.76
C ASN A 50 0.58 21.86 14.53
N ARG A 51 1.65 21.76 15.34
CA ARG A 51 2.17 20.53 15.96
C ARG A 51 1.36 20.00 17.17
N ASN A 52 0.22 20.60 17.49
CA ASN A 52 -0.51 20.28 18.71
C ASN A 52 -1.41 19.03 18.61
N TYR A 53 -1.42 18.33 17.47
CA TYR A 53 -2.22 17.13 17.25
C TYR A 53 -1.36 15.97 16.82
N SER A 54 -1.53 14.81 17.47
CA SER A 54 -0.95 13.53 17.03
C SER A 54 -1.71 13.05 15.81
N HIS A 55 -1.00 12.74 14.72
CA HIS A 55 -1.58 12.23 13.49
C HIS A 55 -1.32 10.74 13.36
N THR A 56 -2.32 9.98 12.96
CA THR A 56 -2.23 8.53 12.83
C THR A 56 -2.49 8.05 11.41
N VAL A 57 -3.42 8.67 10.71
CA VAL A 57 -3.80 8.34 9.34
C VAL A 57 -4.14 9.58 8.54
N LEU A 58 -3.74 9.60 7.27
CA LEU A 58 -4.06 10.66 6.32
C LEU A 58 -4.88 10.07 5.18
N PHE A 59 -5.96 10.74 4.82
CA PHE A 59 -6.78 10.38 3.66
C PHE A 59 -6.99 11.61 2.78
N HIS A 60 -6.61 11.49 1.51
CA HIS A 60 -6.87 12.50 0.49
C HIS A 60 -7.64 11.86 -0.66
N GLN A 61 -8.78 12.43 -0.98
CA GLN A 61 -9.55 12.01 -2.15
C GLN A 61 -8.93 12.61 -3.41
N GLU A 62 -8.54 11.77 -4.34
CA GLU A 62 -7.95 12.20 -5.60
C GLU A 62 -8.90 13.17 -6.35
N GLY A 63 -8.33 14.27 -6.86
CA GLY A 63 -9.09 15.31 -7.57
C GLY A 63 -9.88 16.27 -6.67
N SER A 64 -9.85 16.11 -5.34
CA SER A 64 -10.49 17.04 -4.40
C SER A 64 -9.46 17.89 -3.64
N ASN A 65 -9.93 18.98 -3.02
CA ASN A 65 -9.13 19.83 -2.11
C ASN A 65 -9.20 19.34 -0.67
N SER A 66 -9.94 18.25 -0.42
CA SER A 66 -10.18 17.73 0.92
C SER A 66 -9.07 16.80 1.38
N LEU A 67 -8.50 17.08 2.55
CA LEU A 67 -7.57 16.22 3.27
C LEU A 67 -8.17 15.91 4.64
N PHE A 68 -8.37 14.64 4.93
CA PHE A 68 -8.77 14.17 6.25
C PHE A 68 -7.54 13.70 7.02
N VAL A 69 -7.44 14.13 8.27
CA VAL A 69 -6.34 13.83 9.18
C VAL A 69 -6.90 13.17 10.42
N GLY A 70 -6.68 11.87 10.55
CA GLY A 70 -7.01 11.13 11.76
C GLY A 70 -5.94 11.32 12.82
N GLY A 71 -6.36 11.41 14.05
CA GLY A 71 -5.52 11.59 15.21
C GLY A 71 -6.00 10.76 16.40
N ILE A 72 -5.61 11.21 17.60
CA ILE A 72 -6.12 10.66 18.86
C ILE A 72 -7.43 11.40 19.20
N ASN A 73 -8.52 10.64 19.30
CA ASN A 73 -9.87 11.14 19.64
C ASN A 73 -10.50 12.13 18.65
N ASN A 74 -9.89 12.34 17.49
CA ASN A 74 -10.41 13.30 16.53
C ASN A 74 -10.10 12.98 15.07
N VAL A 75 -10.89 13.57 14.17
CA VAL A 75 -10.61 13.65 12.73
C VAL A 75 -10.78 15.10 12.29
N LEU A 76 -9.76 15.63 11.65
CA LEU A 76 -9.79 16.97 11.07
C LEU A 76 -10.04 16.85 9.56
N HIS A 77 -10.96 17.66 9.06
CA HIS A 77 -11.19 17.88 7.65
C HIS A 77 -10.56 19.22 7.25
N PHE A 78 -9.57 19.14 6.39
CA PHE A 78 -8.84 20.29 5.85
C PHE A 78 -9.22 20.57 4.41
N ASP A 79 -9.36 21.83 4.06
CA ASP A 79 -9.26 22.32 2.70
C ASP A 79 -7.81 22.72 2.41
N VAL A 80 -7.19 22.05 1.43
CA VAL A 80 -5.77 22.23 1.12
C VAL A 80 -5.49 23.58 0.45
N ASP A 81 -6.43 24.11 -0.34
CA ASP A 81 -6.24 25.36 -1.06
C ASP A 81 -6.37 26.58 -0.12
N SER A 82 -7.41 26.62 0.70
CA SER A 82 -7.59 27.67 1.71
C SER A 82 -6.70 27.52 2.93
N ARG A 83 -6.09 26.33 3.12
CA ARG A 83 -5.27 25.95 4.29
C ARG A 83 -6.01 26.06 5.63
N GLN A 84 -7.32 25.84 5.60
CA GLN A 84 -8.17 25.95 6.79
C GLN A 84 -8.76 24.62 7.20
N ILE A 85 -9.01 24.50 8.51
CA ILE A 85 -9.82 23.40 9.05
C ILE A 85 -11.27 23.71 8.73
N VAL A 86 -11.91 22.86 7.93
CA VAL A 86 -13.32 22.94 7.58
C VAL A 86 -14.18 22.39 8.72
N GLU A 87 -13.77 21.22 9.23
CA GLU A 87 -14.47 20.52 10.30
C GLU A 87 -13.49 19.79 11.24
N ASN A 88 -13.92 19.66 12.50
CA ASN A 88 -13.25 18.85 13.51
C ASN A 88 -14.29 17.92 14.15
N PHE A 89 -14.14 16.63 13.91
CA PHE A 89 -14.99 15.58 14.47
C PHE A 89 -14.32 15.00 15.71
N THR A 90 -14.97 15.15 16.86
CA THR A 90 -14.51 14.58 18.12
C THR A 90 -15.08 13.18 18.29
N LEU A 91 -14.20 12.18 18.44
CA LEU A 91 -14.51 10.77 18.55
C LEU A 91 -14.03 10.24 19.90
N ASN A 92 -14.68 10.67 20.98
CA ASN A 92 -14.30 10.29 22.32
C ASN A 92 -14.49 8.79 22.56
N PRO A 93 -13.55 8.14 23.26
CA PRO A 93 -13.66 6.74 23.60
C PRO A 93 -14.79 6.49 24.62
N ASN A 94 -15.22 5.22 24.72
CA ASN A 94 -16.18 4.83 25.73
C ASN A 94 -15.60 5.01 27.13
N LEU A 95 -16.35 5.63 28.05
CA LEU A 95 -15.96 5.95 29.45
C LEU A 95 -15.69 4.74 30.35
N ARG A 96 -15.73 3.51 29.86
CA ARG A 96 -15.53 2.27 30.64
C ARG A 96 -14.13 1.67 30.55
N CYS A 97 -13.17 2.42 30.08
CA CYS A 97 -11.79 1.95 30.07
C CYS A 97 -11.20 2.03 31.49
N GLY A 98 -10.58 0.97 31.96
CA GLY A 98 -9.76 1.00 33.17
C GLY A 98 -8.55 1.94 33.03
N GLU A 99 -7.80 2.14 34.07
CA GLU A 99 -6.76 3.17 34.27
C GLU A 99 -5.62 3.27 33.23
N SER A 100 -5.56 2.41 32.21
CA SER A 100 -4.55 2.48 31.14
C SER A 100 -5.14 3.03 29.86
N SER A 101 -4.68 4.22 29.47
CA SER A 101 -4.88 4.96 28.22
C SER A 101 -6.15 4.63 27.41
N CYS A 102 -7.24 5.28 27.74
CA CYS A 102 -8.51 5.22 27.00
C CYS A 102 -8.50 6.08 25.72
N GLU A 103 -7.45 6.02 24.96
CA GLU A 103 -7.36 6.80 23.73
C GLU A 103 -8.03 6.08 22.55
N ASN A 104 -8.72 6.83 21.74
CA ASN A 104 -9.24 6.38 20.46
C ASN A 104 -8.27 6.79 19.33
N VAL A 105 -7.40 5.90 18.93
CA VAL A 105 -6.48 6.13 17.83
C VAL A 105 -7.19 5.82 16.51
N VAL A 106 -7.38 6.82 15.67
CA VAL A 106 -7.99 6.65 14.34
C VAL A 106 -7.05 5.86 13.44
N THR A 107 -7.54 4.78 12.85
CA THR A 107 -6.75 3.83 12.05
C THR A 107 -7.18 3.76 10.60
N ILE A 108 -8.43 4.11 10.31
CA ILE A 108 -9.02 4.06 8.96
C ILE A 108 -9.80 5.34 8.71
N ILE A 109 -9.61 5.91 7.53
CA ILE A 109 -10.47 6.93 6.95
C ILE A 109 -10.70 6.56 5.49
N GLU A 110 -11.97 6.37 5.12
CA GLU A 110 -12.37 6.05 3.76
C GLU A 110 -13.58 6.90 3.34
N ARG A 111 -13.67 7.24 2.07
CA ARG A 111 -14.77 8.07 1.56
C ARG A 111 -15.80 7.22 0.82
N PHE A 112 -17.06 7.31 1.26
CA PHE A 112 -18.24 6.89 0.52
C PHE A 112 -18.93 8.11 -0.10
N GLN A 113 -19.92 7.90 -0.97
CA GLN A 113 -20.60 9.00 -1.65
C GLN A 113 -21.16 10.03 -0.65
N ASP A 114 -21.86 9.55 0.38
CA ASP A 114 -22.64 10.41 1.29
C ASP A 114 -21.95 10.68 2.62
N TYR A 115 -20.90 9.94 2.98
CA TYR A 115 -20.25 10.04 4.29
C TYR A 115 -18.77 9.66 4.23
N THR A 116 -18.03 10.11 5.22
CA THR A 116 -16.70 9.63 5.50
C THR A 116 -16.77 8.52 6.55
N PHE A 117 -16.26 7.35 6.22
CA PHE A 117 -16.19 6.20 7.12
C PHE A 117 -14.87 6.24 7.88
N VAL A 118 -14.95 6.22 9.19
CA VAL A 118 -13.80 6.34 10.07
C VAL A 118 -13.83 5.22 11.09
N CYS A 119 -12.69 4.58 11.34
CA CYS A 119 -12.58 3.60 12.43
C CYS A 119 -11.38 3.92 13.33
N GLY A 120 -11.46 3.49 14.57
CA GLY A 120 -10.42 3.64 15.56
C GLY A 120 -10.41 2.54 16.62
N THR A 121 -9.37 2.55 17.43
CA THR A 121 -9.14 1.57 18.50
C THR A 121 -10.11 1.69 19.66
N ASN A 122 -10.66 2.87 19.89
CA ASN A 122 -11.67 3.20 20.89
C ASN A 122 -11.39 2.55 22.27
N GLY A 123 -10.14 2.70 22.78
CA GLY A 123 -9.74 2.14 24.05
C GLY A 123 -9.80 0.60 24.11
N ASN A 124 -9.22 -0.07 23.11
CA ASN A 124 -9.23 -1.53 22.93
C ASN A 124 -10.62 -2.14 22.66
N GLN A 125 -11.60 -1.34 22.25
CA GLN A 125 -12.93 -1.75 21.82
C GLN A 125 -13.23 -1.15 20.44
N PRO A 126 -12.67 -1.69 19.37
CA PRO A 126 -12.73 -1.10 18.04
C PRO A 126 -14.11 -0.62 17.64
N LYS A 127 -14.21 0.61 17.16
CA LYS A 127 -15.45 1.24 16.78
C LYS A 127 -15.29 2.00 15.45
N CYS A 128 -16.35 2.08 14.69
CA CYS A 128 -16.38 2.86 13.45
C CYS A 128 -17.52 3.85 13.47
N TRP A 129 -17.37 4.92 12.70
CA TRP A 129 -18.33 6.02 12.59
C TRP A 129 -18.56 6.37 11.13
N LYS A 130 -19.80 6.74 10.82
CA LYS A 130 -20.15 7.43 9.58
C LYS A 130 -20.25 8.91 9.89
N LEU A 131 -19.34 9.70 9.37
CA LEU A 131 -19.31 11.15 9.53
C LEU A 131 -20.00 11.78 8.33
N PHE A 132 -21.09 12.48 8.56
CA PHE A 132 -21.84 13.18 7.53
C PHE A 132 -21.42 14.64 7.48
N PRO A 133 -21.37 15.27 6.29
CA PRO A 133 -21.16 16.72 6.17
C PRO A 133 -22.24 17.50 6.96
N ARG A 134 -21.88 18.63 7.55
CA ARG A 134 -22.81 19.48 8.33
C ARG A 134 -24.08 19.85 7.55
N GLU A 135 -23.93 20.07 6.25
CA GLU A 135 -25.01 20.44 5.34
C GLU A 135 -26.10 19.36 5.22
N SER A 136 -25.77 18.11 5.53
CA SER A 136 -26.70 16.99 5.42
C SER A 136 -27.75 16.91 6.54
N ASN A 137 -27.60 17.68 7.63
CA ASN A 137 -28.41 17.59 8.86
C ASN A 137 -28.50 16.18 9.48
N ARG A 138 -27.55 15.29 9.15
CA ARG A 138 -27.47 13.94 9.69
C ARG A 138 -26.46 13.89 10.82
N SER A 139 -26.85 13.23 11.91
CA SER A 139 -25.94 12.96 13.03
C SER A 139 -24.95 11.84 12.69
N THR A 140 -23.79 11.86 13.36
CA THR A 140 -22.82 10.75 13.30
C THR A 140 -23.47 9.45 13.76
N GLU A 141 -23.35 8.41 12.93
CA GLU A 141 -23.78 7.05 13.25
C GLU A 141 -22.55 6.22 13.65
N ASP A 142 -22.67 5.42 14.69
CA ASP A 142 -21.59 4.53 15.13
C ASP A 142 -21.96 3.04 14.94
N ILE A 143 -20.96 2.24 14.67
CA ILE A 143 -21.07 0.80 14.47
C ILE A 143 -19.90 0.06 15.15
N GLU A 144 -20.09 -1.22 15.44
CA GLU A 144 -19.03 -2.07 15.96
C GLU A 144 -17.85 -2.14 14.99
N GLY A 145 -16.63 -1.96 15.51
CA GLY A 145 -15.40 -1.90 14.72
C GLY A 145 -14.62 -3.21 14.60
N ILE A 146 -15.06 -4.29 15.24
CA ILE A 146 -14.35 -5.59 15.21
C ILE A 146 -14.24 -6.11 13.78
N GLY A 147 -12.99 -6.41 13.38
CA GLY A 147 -12.65 -6.85 12.02
C GLY A 147 -12.69 -5.75 10.96
N PHE A 148 -12.91 -4.46 11.38
CA PHE A 148 -12.63 -3.27 10.58
C PHE A 148 -11.36 -2.58 11.06
N SER A 149 -11.25 -2.33 12.36
CA SER A 149 -10.14 -1.63 13.01
C SER A 149 -9.39 -2.57 13.95
N PRO A 150 -8.09 -2.36 14.17
CA PRO A 150 -7.35 -3.08 15.20
C PRO A 150 -7.77 -2.64 16.61
N TYR A 151 -7.45 -3.45 17.60
CA TYR A 151 -7.69 -3.13 19.01
C TYR A 151 -6.67 -2.12 19.53
N THR A 152 -5.45 -2.16 19.03
CA THR A 152 -4.37 -1.24 19.41
C THR A 152 -3.70 -0.68 18.14
N CYS A 153 -3.10 0.49 18.26
CA CYS A 153 -2.41 1.14 17.14
C CYS A 153 -1.12 0.41 16.69
N SER A 154 -0.57 -0.48 17.51
CA SER A 154 0.58 -1.31 17.14
C SER A 154 0.20 -2.48 16.23
N GLN A 155 -1.08 -2.84 16.16
CA GLN A 155 -1.57 -3.89 15.30
C GLN A 155 -1.75 -3.39 13.87
N ASN A 156 -1.51 -4.27 12.90
CA ASN A 156 -1.63 -3.94 11.49
C ASN A 156 -3.10 -3.79 11.06
N SER A 157 -3.35 -2.78 10.24
CA SER A 157 -4.62 -2.59 9.56
C SER A 157 -4.41 -2.01 8.16
N LEU A 158 -5.35 -2.31 7.27
CA LEU A 158 -5.39 -1.82 5.89
C LEU A 158 -6.83 -1.65 5.46
N SER A 159 -7.14 -0.62 4.68
CA SER A 159 -8.47 -0.41 4.11
C SER A 159 -8.41 0.03 2.65
N LEU A 160 -9.49 -0.22 1.93
CA LEU A 160 -9.72 0.21 0.56
C LEU A 160 -11.22 0.27 0.30
N VAL A 161 -11.71 1.40 -0.19
CA VAL A 161 -13.05 1.48 -0.79
C VAL A 161 -12.94 1.36 -2.30
N ALA A 162 -13.67 0.42 -2.87
CA ALA A 162 -13.75 0.20 -4.29
C ALA A 162 -15.21 -0.06 -4.71
N ASP A 163 -15.76 0.80 -5.57
CA ASP A 163 -17.12 0.73 -6.09
C ASP A 163 -18.18 0.55 -4.99
N GLY A 164 -18.08 1.31 -3.91
CA GLY A 164 -19.01 1.28 -2.77
C GLY A 164 -18.88 0.06 -1.85
N ALA A 165 -17.90 -0.82 -2.09
CA ALA A 165 -17.56 -1.92 -1.20
C ALA A 165 -16.31 -1.58 -0.37
N LEU A 166 -16.33 -1.93 0.91
CA LEU A 166 -15.20 -1.76 1.82
C LEU A 166 -14.43 -3.07 1.98
N TYR A 167 -13.17 -3.01 1.66
CA TYR A 167 -12.18 -4.07 1.87
C TYR A 167 -11.26 -3.66 3.01
N VAL A 168 -11.04 -4.57 3.94
CA VAL A 168 -10.23 -4.31 5.12
C VAL A 168 -9.36 -5.50 5.49
N ALA A 169 -8.19 -5.22 6.05
CA ALA A 169 -7.43 -6.18 6.82
C ALA A 169 -7.31 -5.65 8.25
N ALA A 170 -7.84 -6.40 9.21
CA ALA A 170 -7.76 -6.08 10.63
C ALA A 170 -7.87 -7.38 11.44
N PRO A 171 -7.26 -7.46 12.65
CA PRO A 171 -7.39 -8.62 13.51
C PRO A 171 -8.83 -8.79 14.02
N LEU A 172 -9.23 -10.04 14.25
CA LEU A 172 -10.51 -10.32 14.89
C LEU A 172 -10.41 -10.40 16.41
N TYR A 173 -9.21 -10.66 16.94
CA TYR A 173 -8.97 -10.79 18.37
C TYR A 173 -8.04 -9.70 18.89
N SER A 174 -8.16 -9.42 20.18
CA SER A 174 -7.39 -8.36 20.86
C SER A 174 -5.89 -8.64 20.93
N ASP A 175 -5.48 -9.88 20.84
CA ASP A 175 -4.07 -10.28 20.73
C ASP A 175 -3.45 -10.07 19.35
N GLY A 176 -4.24 -9.58 18.38
CA GLY A 176 -3.80 -9.33 17.01
C GLY A 176 -3.93 -10.53 16.07
N THR A 177 -4.46 -11.66 16.55
CA THR A 177 -4.62 -12.87 15.73
C THR A 177 -5.81 -12.78 14.79
N LEU A 178 -5.88 -13.72 13.83
CA LEU A 178 -6.83 -13.74 12.72
C LEU A 178 -6.85 -12.43 11.92
N LEU A 179 -5.66 -11.93 11.59
CA LEU A 179 -5.49 -10.82 10.68
C LEU A 179 -5.74 -11.29 9.25
N GLN A 180 -6.88 -10.95 8.70
CA GLN A 180 -7.36 -11.42 7.41
C GLN A 180 -7.81 -10.24 6.54
N PHE A 181 -7.61 -10.38 5.24
CA PHE A 181 -8.19 -9.47 4.24
C PHE A 181 -9.62 -9.89 3.93
N ARG A 182 -10.57 -8.95 4.09
CA ARG A 182 -12.03 -9.19 4.02
C ARG A 182 -12.71 -8.11 3.20
N ARG A 183 -13.82 -8.47 2.56
CA ARG A 183 -14.84 -7.49 2.13
C ARG A 183 -15.97 -7.50 3.18
N LYS A 184 -16.25 -6.35 3.78
CA LYS A 184 -17.18 -6.20 4.92
C LYS A 184 -18.44 -5.40 4.60
N ALA A 185 -18.47 -4.64 3.50
CA ALA A 185 -19.63 -3.84 3.13
C ALA A 185 -19.77 -3.73 1.61
N GLY A 186 -20.96 -3.45 1.13
CA GLY A 186 -21.30 -3.20 -0.27
C GLY A 186 -21.82 -4.40 -1.04
N ARG A 187 -21.35 -5.60 -0.74
CA ARG A 187 -21.76 -6.89 -1.33
C ARG A 187 -21.74 -7.97 -0.26
N THR A 188 -21.75 -9.24 -0.68
CA THR A 188 -21.54 -10.38 0.21
C THR A 188 -20.25 -10.23 1.01
N ASN A 189 -20.30 -10.53 2.30
CA ASN A 189 -19.09 -10.58 3.12
C ASN A 189 -18.27 -11.82 2.75
N VAL A 190 -17.00 -11.61 2.42
CA VAL A 190 -16.06 -12.68 2.10
C VAL A 190 -14.71 -12.37 2.76
N TRP A 191 -13.98 -13.42 3.13
CA TRP A 191 -12.67 -13.30 3.80
C TRP A 191 -11.68 -14.34 3.32
N MET A 192 -10.42 -14.17 3.72
CA MET A 192 -9.34 -15.12 3.46
C MET A 192 -9.51 -16.39 4.29
N TYR A 193 -9.06 -17.50 3.74
CA TYR A 193 -8.82 -18.71 4.53
C TYR A 193 -7.54 -18.56 5.36
N ASP A 194 -7.59 -18.91 6.65
CA ASP A 194 -6.53 -18.58 7.61
C ASP A 194 -5.18 -19.18 7.25
N GLN A 195 -5.17 -20.36 6.65
CA GLN A 195 -3.95 -21.09 6.31
C GLN A 195 -3.22 -20.53 5.06
N TRP A 196 -3.81 -19.57 4.35
CA TRP A 196 -3.18 -19.01 3.15
C TRP A 196 -2.04 -18.06 3.45
N VAL A 197 -1.93 -17.54 4.67
CA VAL A 197 -0.91 -16.59 5.08
C VAL A 197 -0.33 -16.97 6.44
N SER A 198 0.94 -16.62 6.66
CA SER A 198 1.63 -16.86 7.93
C SER A 198 2.09 -15.54 8.55
N GLU A 199 1.52 -15.16 9.69
CA GLU A 199 1.84 -13.92 10.41
C GLU A 199 1.93 -12.70 9.47
N PRO A 200 0.89 -12.39 8.68
CA PRO A 200 0.98 -11.38 7.64
C PRO A 200 1.07 -9.95 8.22
N THR A 201 1.74 -9.07 7.48
CA THR A 201 1.63 -7.62 7.63
C THR A 201 1.16 -7.06 6.30
N PHE A 202 -0.07 -6.58 6.22
CA PHE A 202 -0.62 -5.97 5.02
C PHE A 202 -0.11 -4.54 4.87
N ILE A 203 0.37 -4.19 3.69
CA ILE A 203 1.05 -2.92 3.42
C ILE A 203 0.21 -2.01 2.54
N SER A 204 -0.38 -2.54 1.46
CA SER A 204 -1.17 -1.77 0.51
C SER A 204 -2.17 -2.64 -0.21
N SER A 205 -3.27 -2.05 -0.67
CA SER A 205 -4.21 -2.68 -1.57
C SER A 205 -4.76 -1.67 -2.57
N PHE A 206 -5.09 -2.13 -3.78
CA PHE A 206 -5.64 -1.28 -4.81
C PHE A 206 -6.51 -2.06 -5.80
N LEU A 207 -7.42 -1.35 -6.44
CA LEU A 207 -8.25 -1.87 -7.53
C LEU A 207 -7.55 -1.62 -8.88
N ALA A 208 -7.33 -2.69 -9.65
CA ALA A 208 -6.99 -2.60 -11.06
C ALA A 208 -8.30 -2.44 -11.86
N LYS A 209 -8.64 -1.19 -12.15
CA LYS A 209 -9.85 -0.85 -12.90
C LYS A 209 -9.72 -1.23 -14.36
N ASN A 210 -10.66 -2.00 -14.89
CA ASN A 210 -10.75 -2.34 -16.31
C ASN A 210 -12.11 -1.90 -16.85
N LYS A 211 -12.18 -0.69 -17.40
CA LYS A 211 -13.42 -0.09 -17.91
C LYS A 211 -14.07 -0.92 -19.03
N ASN A 212 -13.25 -1.65 -19.80
CA ASN A 212 -13.71 -2.45 -20.93
C ASN A 212 -14.19 -3.85 -20.51
N ASP A 213 -13.77 -4.31 -19.32
CA ASP A 213 -14.13 -5.62 -18.80
C ASP A 213 -14.29 -5.59 -17.26
N PRO A 214 -15.40 -5.05 -16.75
CA PRO A 214 -15.64 -4.92 -15.30
C PRO A 214 -15.72 -6.27 -14.57
N LEU A 215 -15.98 -7.38 -15.28
CA LEU A 215 -15.98 -8.71 -14.70
C LEU A 215 -14.57 -9.12 -14.25
N ASN A 216 -13.57 -8.73 -15.00
CA ASN A 216 -12.17 -9.05 -14.73
C ASN A 216 -11.43 -7.97 -13.92
N GLU A 217 -12.14 -7.06 -13.26
CA GLU A 217 -11.52 -6.16 -12.30
C GLU A 217 -11.05 -6.92 -11.07
N LYS A 218 -9.82 -6.61 -10.65
CA LYS A 218 -9.11 -7.36 -9.62
C LYS A 218 -8.60 -6.42 -8.53
N ILE A 219 -8.61 -6.90 -7.31
CA ILE A 219 -8.00 -6.22 -6.17
C ILE A 219 -6.69 -6.92 -5.87
N TYR A 220 -5.62 -6.15 -5.86
CA TYR A 220 -4.29 -6.58 -5.47
C TYR A 220 -4.02 -6.16 -4.04
N VAL A 221 -3.40 -7.06 -3.29
CA VAL A 221 -3.04 -6.85 -1.88
C VAL A 221 -1.57 -7.18 -1.71
N LEU A 222 -0.78 -6.19 -1.30
CA LEU A 222 0.65 -6.34 -1.07
C LEU A 222 0.91 -6.47 0.43
N PHE A 223 1.68 -7.47 0.78
CA PHE A 223 1.98 -7.79 2.18
C PHE A 223 3.32 -8.49 2.31
N ARG A 224 3.81 -8.60 3.52
CA ARG A 224 4.88 -9.51 3.90
C ARG A 224 4.35 -10.54 4.85
N GLU A 225 4.92 -11.73 4.79
CA GLU A 225 4.57 -12.83 5.70
C GLU A 225 5.83 -13.55 6.17
N LYS A 226 5.69 -14.33 7.23
CA LYS A 226 6.75 -15.17 7.71
C LYS A 226 7.13 -16.21 6.66
N ASN A 227 8.44 -16.39 6.45
CA ASN A 227 8.92 -17.40 5.53
C ASN A 227 8.67 -18.81 6.08
N SER A 228 8.16 -19.69 5.26
CA SER A 228 8.00 -21.10 5.61
C SER A 228 9.30 -21.90 5.54
N ASP A 229 10.34 -21.36 4.91
CA ASP A 229 11.68 -21.92 4.91
C ASP A 229 12.34 -21.67 6.27
N THR A 230 12.63 -22.73 6.99
CA THR A 230 13.22 -22.70 8.34
C THR A 230 14.74 -22.87 8.34
N SER A 231 15.38 -22.90 7.16
CA SER A 231 16.84 -22.98 7.08
C SER A 231 17.50 -21.76 7.74
N PRO A 232 18.63 -21.90 8.45
CA PRO A 232 19.27 -20.78 9.16
C PRO A 232 19.67 -19.59 8.25
N GLU A 233 19.86 -19.87 6.96
CA GLU A 233 20.26 -18.87 5.96
C GLU A 233 19.06 -18.20 5.28
N ALA A 234 17.85 -18.73 5.50
CA ALA A 234 16.65 -18.15 4.92
C ALA A 234 16.26 -16.85 5.64
N ASP A 235 15.93 -15.82 4.86
CA ASP A 235 15.36 -14.60 5.44
C ASP A 235 14.04 -14.94 6.15
N PRO A 236 13.80 -14.48 7.38
CA PRO A 236 12.60 -14.79 8.13
C PRO A 236 11.31 -14.21 7.51
N TRP A 237 11.45 -13.25 6.62
CA TRP A 237 10.34 -12.56 5.95
C TRP A 237 10.40 -12.69 4.45
N ILE A 238 9.24 -12.81 3.82
CA ILE A 238 9.08 -12.75 2.37
C ILE A 238 7.97 -11.79 2.00
N SER A 239 8.14 -11.12 0.87
CA SER A 239 7.18 -10.18 0.33
C SER A 239 6.30 -10.82 -0.71
N ARG A 240 5.01 -10.55 -0.63
CA ARG A 240 3.96 -11.16 -1.43
C ARG A 240 3.06 -10.12 -2.07
N VAL A 241 2.46 -10.52 -3.17
CA VAL A 241 1.23 -9.91 -3.68
C VAL A 241 0.17 -11.00 -3.79
N ALA A 242 -1.04 -10.69 -3.30
CA ALA A 242 -2.21 -11.50 -3.56
C ALA A 242 -3.15 -10.78 -4.51
N ARG A 243 -4.03 -11.56 -5.16
CA ARG A 243 -5.03 -11.07 -6.10
C ARG A 243 -6.37 -11.76 -5.81
N VAL A 244 -7.44 -10.96 -5.78
CA VAL A 244 -8.82 -11.46 -5.72
C VAL A 244 -9.68 -10.74 -6.76
N CYS A 245 -10.70 -11.42 -7.28
CA CYS A 245 -11.66 -10.82 -8.18
C CYS A 245 -12.66 -9.94 -7.43
N LYS A 246 -12.90 -8.74 -7.92
CA LYS A 246 -13.88 -7.81 -7.32
C LYS A 246 -15.29 -8.41 -7.27
N VAL A 247 -15.66 -9.22 -8.26
CA VAL A 247 -16.98 -9.85 -8.39
C VAL A 247 -17.18 -11.11 -7.54
N ASP A 248 -16.13 -11.62 -6.92
CA ASP A 248 -16.16 -12.84 -6.11
C ASP A 248 -17.12 -12.69 -4.90
N GLU A 249 -18.02 -13.64 -4.70
CA GLU A 249 -19.02 -13.66 -3.62
C GLU A 249 -18.86 -14.85 -2.67
N GLY A 250 -17.71 -15.54 -2.77
CA GLY A 250 -17.43 -16.75 -2.00
C GLY A 250 -17.91 -18.03 -2.65
N GLY A 251 -17.48 -19.14 -2.10
CA GLY A 251 -17.77 -20.48 -2.62
C GLY A 251 -19.10 -21.04 -2.15
N PRO A 252 -19.46 -22.23 -2.67
CA PRO A 252 -20.64 -22.97 -2.25
C PRO A 252 -20.49 -23.47 -0.80
N LYS A 253 -21.62 -23.93 -0.22
CA LYS A 253 -21.65 -24.46 1.16
C LYS A 253 -20.68 -25.62 1.40
N GLN A 254 -20.40 -26.39 0.38
CA GLN A 254 -19.51 -27.57 0.47
C GLN A 254 -18.04 -27.19 0.64
N LEU A 255 -17.61 -26.05 0.07
CA LEU A 255 -16.22 -25.64 0.09
C LEU A 255 -16.09 -24.12 -0.10
N LEU A 256 -15.28 -23.47 0.73
CA LEU A 256 -15.01 -22.03 0.69
C LEU A 256 -16.26 -21.15 0.84
N GLN A 257 -17.26 -21.56 1.63
CA GLN A 257 -18.42 -20.72 1.93
C GLN A 257 -17.95 -19.42 2.61
N ASN A 258 -18.36 -18.27 2.05
CA ASN A 258 -17.93 -16.94 2.50
C ASN A 258 -16.40 -16.69 2.45
N ILE A 259 -15.68 -17.54 1.76
CA ILE A 259 -14.22 -17.42 1.58
C ILE A 259 -13.95 -17.09 0.10
N TRP A 260 -12.95 -16.25 -0.17
CA TRP A 260 -12.54 -15.91 -1.53
C TRP A 260 -12.32 -17.18 -2.37
N THR A 261 -12.98 -17.26 -3.53
CA THR A 261 -12.78 -18.34 -4.50
C THR A 261 -11.76 -18.02 -5.57
N SER A 262 -11.25 -16.80 -5.57
CA SER A 262 -10.31 -16.31 -6.57
C SER A 262 -8.96 -15.91 -5.97
N PHE A 263 -8.75 -16.15 -4.67
CA PHE A 263 -7.51 -15.78 -4.00
C PHE A 263 -6.32 -16.58 -4.52
N LEU A 264 -5.33 -15.87 -5.01
CA LEU A 264 -4.02 -16.39 -5.37
C LEU A 264 -2.94 -15.45 -4.82
N LYS A 265 -1.75 -16.00 -4.50
CA LYS A 265 -0.61 -15.20 -4.07
C LYS A 265 0.65 -15.56 -4.83
N ALA A 266 1.54 -14.59 -5.02
CA ALA A 266 2.85 -14.78 -5.64
C ALA A 266 3.95 -14.06 -4.86
N ARG A 267 5.18 -14.52 -4.95
CA ARG A 267 6.33 -13.89 -4.32
C ARG A 267 6.82 -12.71 -5.15
N LEU A 268 7.05 -11.57 -4.50
CA LEU A 268 7.73 -10.41 -5.08
C LEU A 268 9.24 -10.53 -4.84
N VAL A 269 10.03 -10.31 -5.88
CA VAL A 269 11.50 -10.31 -5.80
C VAL A 269 12.03 -8.90 -5.94
N CYS A 270 12.87 -8.48 -5.00
CA CYS A 270 13.65 -7.25 -5.09
C CYS A 270 15.07 -7.55 -4.63
N GLY A 271 16.06 -7.47 -5.54
CA GLY A 271 17.42 -7.83 -5.18
C GLY A 271 18.39 -7.79 -6.34
N ILE A 272 19.60 -8.27 -6.08
CA ILE A 272 20.69 -8.49 -7.05
C ILE A 272 20.95 -10.00 -7.07
N PRO A 273 20.27 -10.77 -7.95
CA PRO A 273 20.33 -12.24 -7.94
C PRO A 273 21.76 -12.80 -8.11
N ARG A 274 22.59 -12.13 -8.91
CA ARG A 274 24.00 -12.55 -9.14
C ARG A 274 24.84 -12.50 -7.88
N GLU A 275 24.48 -11.63 -6.92
CA GLU A 275 25.16 -11.47 -5.64
C GLU A 275 24.43 -12.19 -4.49
N SER A 276 23.35 -12.90 -4.80
CA SER A 276 22.44 -13.50 -3.80
C SER A 276 21.94 -12.48 -2.76
N LEU A 277 21.84 -11.21 -3.14
CA LEU A 277 21.48 -10.09 -2.28
C LEU A 277 20.00 -9.74 -2.48
N TYR A 278 19.17 -9.94 -1.46
CA TYR A 278 17.74 -9.72 -1.55
C TYR A 278 17.23 -8.79 -0.45
N PHE A 279 16.26 -7.94 -0.83
CA PHE A 279 15.51 -7.08 0.07
C PHE A 279 14.12 -7.69 0.24
N ASN A 280 13.94 -8.50 1.28
CA ASN A 280 12.76 -9.36 1.43
C ASN A 280 11.63 -8.75 2.29
N ARG A 281 11.85 -7.57 2.86
CA ARG A 281 10.91 -6.95 3.77
C ARG A 281 10.24 -5.72 3.14
N LEU A 282 9.06 -5.92 2.55
CA LEU A 282 8.22 -4.83 2.01
C LEU A 282 7.86 -3.83 3.11
N GLN A 283 8.13 -2.54 2.88
CA GLN A 283 7.88 -1.45 3.82
C GLN A 283 6.69 -0.59 3.42
N ASP A 284 6.65 -0.17 2.16
CA ASP A 284 5.61 0.72 1.64
C ASP A 284 5.46 0.55 0.13
N VAL A 285 4.34 0.98 -0.41
CA VAL A 285 4.02 0.83 -1.83
C VAL A 285 3.29 2.07 -2.33
N PHE A 286 3.68 2.54 -3.51
CA PHE A 286 2.96 3.55 -4.25
C PHE A 286 2.52 3.00 -5.61
N ILE A 287 1.24 3.22 -5.96
CA ILE A 287 0.68 2.79 -7.23
C ILE A 287 0.55 4.00 -8.15
N GLN A 288 1.22 3.96 -9.27
CA GLN A 288 1.06 4.93 -10.33
C GLN A 288 0.06 4.38 -11.35
N HIS A 289 -1.18 4.81 -11.23
CA HIS A 289 -2.24 4.41 -12.16
C HIS A 289 -2.03 5.04 -13.54
N ALA A 290 -2.37 4.28 -14.58
CA ALA A 290 -2.43 4.73 -15.96
C ALA A 290 -3.87 4.57 -16.49
N ASP A 291 -4.15 5.18 -17.66
CA ASP A 291 -5.47 5.05 -18.30
C ASP A 291 -5.80 3.61 -18.69
N ASP A 292 -4.84 2.91 -19.27
CA ASP A 292 -4.87 1.43 -19.34
C ASP A 292 -4.23 0.88 -18.06
N TRP A 293 -4.96 0.06 -17.32
CA TRP A 293 -4.46 -0.54 -16.09
C TRP A 293 -3.16 -1.34 -16.28
N ARG A 294 -2.94 -1.90 -17.49
CA ARG A 294 -1.73 -2.66 -17.84
C ARG A 294 -0.46 -1.82 -17.76
N ASP A 295 -0.57 -0.54 -18.08
CA ASP A 295 0.53 0.42 -18.06
C ASP A 295 0.80 0.96 -16.66
N SER A 296 -0.03 0.61 -15.69
CA SER A 296 0.15 1.00 -14.30
C SER A 296 1.42 0.37 -13.70
N ARG A 297 2.07 1.11 -12.81
CA ARG A 297 3.33 0.70 -12.18
C ARG A 297 3.18 0.66 -10.66
N VAL A 298 3.78 -0.37 -10.07
CA VAL A 298 3.85 -0.57 -8.63
C VAL A 298 5.28 -0.24 -8.19
N TYR A 299 5.46 0.85 -7.46
CA TYR A 299 6.72 1.24 -6.84
C TYR A 299 6.72 0.69 -5.43
N ALA A 300 7.58 -0.26 -5.15
CA ALA A 300 7.64 -0.91 -3.86
C ALA A 300 8.97 -0.65 -3.18
N LEU A 301 8.90 -0.20 -1.93
CA LEU A 301 10.02 0.07 -1.05
C LEU A 301 10.25 -1.14 -0.15
N PHE A 302 11.47 -1.65 -0.17
CA PHE A 302 11.87 -2.81 0.62
C PHE A 302 13.01 -2.44 1.57
N SER A 303 13.12 -3.17 2.66
CA SER A 303 14.33 -3.19 3.48
C SER A 303 14.95 -4.59 3.53
N SER A 304 16.22 -4.61 3.84
CA SER A 304 16.99 -5.81 4.12
C SER A 304 17.11 -6.05 5.64
N SER A 305 17.60 -7.21 6.01
CA SER A 305 17.95 -7.55 7.40
C SER A 305 19.10 -6.70 7.96
N TRP A 306 19.91 -6.10 7.09
CA TRP A 306 21.05 -5.21 7.45
C TRP A 306 20.71 -3.70 7.33
N ASN A 307 19.43 -3.33 7.44
CA ASN A 307 18.94 -1.93 7.45
C ASN A 307 19.23 -1.08 6.19
N SER A 308 19.48 -1.71 5.05
CA SER A 308 19.50 -1.02 3.76
C SER A 308 18.14 -1.07 3.11
N THR A 309 17.84 -0.11 2.24
CA THR A 309 16.58 -0.05 1.51
C THR A 309 16.80 -0.13 0.01
N ALA A 310 15.80 -0.68 -0.67
CA ALA A 310 15.74 -0.73 -2.12
C ALA A 310 14.34 -0.36 -2.62
N VAL A 311 14.28 0.23 -3.80
CA VAL A 311 13.04 0.43 -4.56
C VAL A 311 13.07 -0.48 -5.77
N CYS A 312 12.06 -1.32 -5.90
CA CYS A 312 11.81 -2.12 -7.09
C CYS A 312 10.50 -1.68 -7.74
N ILE A 313 10.47 -1.66 -9.07
CA ILE A 313 9.31 -1.22 -9.85
C ILE A 313 8.76 -2.43 -10.60
N TYR A 314 7.45 -2.65 -10.49
CA TYR A 314 6.77 -3.76 -11.17
C TYR A 314 5.75 -3.22 -12.16
N SER A 315 5.63 -3.89 -13.29
CA SER A 315 4.54 -3.69 -14.24
C SER A 315 3.28 -4.42 -13.75
N LEU A 316 2.14 -3.76 -13.76
CA LEU A 316 0.88 -4.43 -13.38
C LEU A 316 0.47 -5.49 -14.40
N ALA A 317 0.82 -5.30 -15.69
CA ALA A 317 0.62 -6.31 -16.71
C ALA A 317 1.44 -7.59 -16.43
N GLU A 318 2.72 -7.45 -16.04
CA GLU A 318 3.57 -8.59 -15.69
C GLU A 318 3.10 -9.29 -14.40
N LEU A 319 2.64 -8.51 -13.43
CA LEU A 319 2.01 -9.05 -12.23
C LEU A 319 0.81 -9.94 -12.57
N ASP A 320 -0.12 -9.43 -13.39
CA ASP A 320 -1.31 -10.18 -13.80
C ASP A 320 -0.94 -11.38 -14.68
N PHE A 321 0.05 -11.24 -15.56
CA PHE A 321 0.54 -12.32 -16.41
C PHE A 321 0.99 -13.55 -15.59
N VAL A 322 1.70 -13.35 -14.48
CA VAL A 322 2.11 -14.47 -13.61
C VAL A 322 0.89 -15.18 -13.04
N PHE A 323 -0.14 -14.47 -12.58
CA PHE A 323 -1.36 -15.09 -12.07
C PHE A 323 -2.17 -15.83 -13.13
N GLU A 324 -2.15 -15.35 -14.36
CA GLU A 324 -2.90 -15.97 -15.45
C GLU A 324 -2.18 -17.19 -16.08
N ASN A 325 -0.84 -17.21 -16.04
CA ASN A 325 -0.05 -18.18 -16.84
C ASN A 325 0.80 -19.13 -16.01
N SER A 326 1.26 -18.75 -14.80
CA SER A 326 2.08 -19.63 -13.96
C SER A 326 1.30 -20.86 -13.48
N THR A 327 1.99 -21.94 -13.23
CA THR A 327 1.42 -23.09 -12.51
C THR A 327 1.32 -22.81 -11.01
N PHE A 328 0.70 -23.72 -10.28
CA PHE A 328 0.54 -23.61 -8.83
C PHE A 328 1.64 -24.36 -8.10
N LYS A 329 2.22 -23.79 -7.08
CA LYS A 329 3.27 -24.42 -6.28
C LYS A 329 2.74 -25.66 -5.58
N GLY A 330 3.44 -26.80 -5.78
CA GLY A 330 3.03 -28.09 -5.22
C GLY A 330 1.86 -28.79 -5.95
N TYR A 331 1.44 -28.27 -7.11
CA TYR A 331 0.42 -28.89 -7.96
C TYR A 331 1.00 -29.26 -9.32
N SER A 332 0.87 -30.52 -9.75
CA SER A 332 1.47 -31.06 -10.98
C SER A 332 0.47 -31.63 -11.98
N GLU A 333 -0.82 -31.65 -11.64
CA GLU A 333 -1.86 -32.16 -12.50
C GLU A 333 -2.34 -31.14 -13.52
N ALA A 334 -3.21 -31.53 -14.43
CA ALA A 334 -3.79 -30.65 -15.42
C ALA A 334 -4.68 -29.58 -14.75
N ILE A 335 -4.50 -28.33 -15.16
CA ILE A 335 -5.28 -27.21 -14.62
C ILE A 335 -6.70 -27.28 -15.15
N PRO A 336 -7.73 -27.31 -14.27
CA PRO A 336 -9.13 -27.39 -14.69
C PRO A 336 -9.63 -26.09 -15.32
N THR A 337 -10.80 -26.19 -15.95
CA THR A 337 -11.56 -25.04 -16.45
C THR A 337 -12.84 -24.87 -15.61
N PRO A 338 -13.15 -23.67 -15.07
CA PRO A 338 -12.32 -22.45 -15.14
C PRO A 338 -11.01 -22.60 -14.37
N ARG A 339 -9.96 -21.88 -14.85
CA ARG A 339 -8.68 -21.83 -14.17
C ARG A 339 -8.86 -21.32 -12.73
N PRO A 340 -8.17 -21.89 -11.72
CA PRO A 340 -8.14 -21.33 -10.37
C PRO A 340 -7.74 -19.85 -10.40
N GLY A 341 -8.49 -19.00 -9.69
CA GLY A 341 -8.26 -17.56 -9.67
C GLY A 341 -8.90 -16.77 -10.81
N ALA A 342 -9.56 -17.40 -11.76
CA ALA A 342 -10.32 -16.70 -12.81
C ALA A 342 -11.55 -15.98 -12.23
N CYS A 343 -11.85 -14.80 -12.75
CA CYS A 343 -13.03 -14.05 -12.36
C CYS A 343 -14.29 -14.62 -13.05
N VAL A 344 -15.22 -15.10 -12.26
CA VAL A 344 -16.49 -15.67 -12.75
C VAL A 344 -17.68 -14.92 -12.14
N LYS A 345 -18.73 -14.76 -12.92
CA LYS A 345 -19.93 -14.02 -12.50
C LYS A 345 -20.64 -14.65 -11.30
N GLN A 346 -20.62 -15.99 -11.21
CA GLN A 346 -21.24 -16.76 -10.14
C GLN A 346 -20.19 -17.64 -9.45
N SER A 347 -19.50 -17.08 -8.47
CA SER A 347 -18.39 -17.75 -7.78
C SER A 347 -18.81 -19.02 -7.03
N ASN A 348 -20.08 -19.11 -6.59
CA ASN A 348 -20.64 -20.28 -5.92
C ASN A 348 -20.90 -21.47 -6.88
N SER A 349 -20.81 -21.27 -8.20
CA SER A 349 -20.94 -22.33 -9.21
C SER A 349 -19.59 -22.88 -9.71
N ILE A 350 -18.48 -22.42 -9.16
CA ILE A 350 -17.14 -22.92 -9.52
C ILE A 350 -17.03 -24.40 -9.12
N PRO A 351 -16.52 -25.28 -10.01
CA PRO A 351 -16.33 -26.70 -9.71
C PRO A 351 -15.48 -26.94 -8.47
N ILE A 352 -15.82 -27.95 -7.68
CA ILE A 352 -15.11 -28.30 -6.45
C ILE A 352 -13.62 -28.60 -6.71
N SER A 353 -13.30 -29.24 -7.85
CA SER A 353 -11.91 -29.49 -8.26
C SER A 353 -11.09 -28.21 -8.41
N THR A 354 -11.66 -27.15 -9.00
CA THR A 354 -11.02 -25.82 -9.09
C THR A 354 -10.85 -25.19 -7.72
N LEU A 355 -11.89 -25.23 -6.88
CA LEU A 355 -11.87 -24.67 -5.52
C LEU A 355 -10.87 -25.39 -4.61
N GLN A 356 -10.69 -26.70 -4.79
CA GLN A 356 -9.72 -27.48 -4.03
C GLN A 356 -8.29 -26.99 -4.28
N ILE A 357 -7.96 -26.68 -5.56
CA ILE A 357 -6.64 -26.13 -5.91
C ILE A 357 -6.43 -24.76 -5.25
N ILE A 358 -7.43 -23.90 -5.28
CA ILE A 358 -7.34 -22.58 -4.63
C ILE A 358 -7.12 -22.74 -3.12
N LYS A 359 -7.82 -23.68 -2.49
CA LYS A 359 -7.69 -23.94 -1.06
C LYS A 359 -6.31 -24.46 -0.68
N ASP A 360 -5.79 -25.45 -1.42
CA ASP A 360 -4.59 -26.18 -1.02
C ASP A 360 -3.31 -25.65 -1.68
N HIS A 361 -3.41 -25.00 -2.85
CA HIS A 361 -2.29 -24.52 -3.67
C HIS A 361 -2.48 -23.06 -4.14
N PRO A 362 -2.72 -22.09 -3.25
CA PRO A 362 -2.98 -20.69 -3.64
C PRO A 362 -1.75 -19.94 -4.12
N GLU A 363 -0.54 -20.54 -4.00
CA GLU A 363 0.72 -19.89 -4.35
C GLU A 363 1.12 -20.19 -5.80
N MET A 364 1.46 -19.13 -6.56
CA MET A 364 2.02 -19.26 -7.88
C MET A 364 3.44 -19.85 -7.81
N LYS A 365 3.80 -20.70 -8.77
CA LYS A 365 5.14 -21.28 -8.86
C LYS A 365 6.17 -20.21 -9.25
N ASP A 366 5.82 -19.37 -10.22
CA ASP A 366 6.70 -18.31 -10.71
C ASP A 366 6.67 -17.11 -9.80
N TRP A 367 7.83 -16.48 -9.63
CA TRP A 367 8.01 -15.28 -8.84
C TRP A 367 7.88 -14.03 -9.73
N ILE A 368 7.36 -12.97 -9.18
CA ILE A 368 7.20 -11.70 -9.86
C ILE A 368 8.52 -10.93 -9.79
N GLN A 369 9.06 -10.64 -10.97
CA GLN A 369 10.32 -9.90 -11.12
C GLN A 369 10.06 -8.41 -11.32
N PRO A 370 10.96 -7.53 -10.84
CA PRO A 370 10.88 -6.11 -11.16
C PRO A 370 11.20 -5.86 -12.65
N ILE A 371 10.79 -4.71 -13.17
CA ILE A 371 11.03 -4.32 -14.57
C ILE A 371 12.53 -4.40 -14.93
N GLN A 372 13.41 -4.03 -14.01
CA GLN A 372 14.87 -4.05 -14.21
C GLN A 372 15.49 -5.46 -14.16
N LYS A 373 14.79 -6.45 -13.63
CA LYS A 373 15.16 -7.88 -13.47
C LYS A 373 16.45 -8.15 -12.69
N GLU A 374 17.55 -7.47 -12.99
CA GLU A 374 18.90 -7.78 -12.48
C GLU A 374 19.29 -6.97 -11.23
N THR A 375 18.72 -5.77 -11.06
CA THR A 375 19.04 -4.89 -9.93
C THR A 375 17.80 -4.10 -9.50
N PRO A 376 17.71 -3.70 -8.24
CA PRO A 376 16.72 -2.72 -7.82
C PRO A 376 16.86 -1.42 -8.62
N PHE A 377 15.76 -0.70 -8.79
CA PHE A 377 15.78 0.63 -9.41
C PHE A 377 16.63 1.63 -8.61
N PHE A 378 16.57 1.53 -7.29
CA PHE A 378 17.33 2.37 -6.36
C PHE A 378 17.71 1.57 -5.13
N THR A 379 18.91 1.81 -4.59
CA THR A 379 19.37 1.24 -3.32
C THR A 379 19.99 2.32 -2.44
N SER A 380 19.88 2.19 -1.13
CA SER A 380 20.45 3.12 -0.16
C SER A 380 20.76 2.40 1.15
N ASN A 381 21.81 2.88 1.83
CA ASN A 381 22.13 2.50 3.20
C ASN A 381 21.30 3.25 4.26
N LYS A 382 20.40 4.15 3.82
CA LYS A 382 19.44 4.81 4.71
C LYS A 382 18.20 3.97 4.86
N ASN A 383 17.60 3.97 6.04
CA ASN A 383 16.33 3.26 6.30
C ASN A 383 15.14 4.16 5.92
N PHE A 384 14.68 4.05 4.67
CA PHE A 384 13.45 4.69 4.24
C PHE A 384 12.25 3.82 4.60
N THR A 385 11.16 4.46 5.01
CA THR A 385 9.94 3.78 5.47
C THR A 385 8.71 4.16 4.66
N LYS A 386 8.75 5.24 3.88
CA LYS A 386 7.65 5.71 3.04
C LYS A 386 8.11 6.07 1.65
N ILE A 387 7.26 5.79 0.66
CA ILE A 387 7.47 6.12 -0.74
C ILE A 387 6.25 6.83 -1.31
N ALA A 388 6.49 7.91 -2.06
CA ALA A 388 5.50 8.52 -2.93
C ALA A 388 6.13 8.80 -4.29
N VAL A 389 5.33 8.81 -5.34
CA VAL A 389 5.80 9.07 -6.70
C VAL A 389 4.90 10.12 -7.35
N ASP A 390 5.51 11.11 -7.98
CA ASP A 390 4.81 12.12 -8.74
C ASP A 390 5.31 12.16 -10.19
N ARG A 391 4.42 12.54 -11.11
CA ARG A 391 4.75 12.79 -12.52
C ARG A 391 4.95 14.27 -12.73
N VAL A 392 6.15 14.65 -13.12
CA VAL A 392 6.52 16.03 -13.33
C VAL A 392 6.95 16.22 -14.80
N GLN A 393 6.35 17.19 -15.47
CA GLN A 393 6.80 17.62 -16.78
C GLN A 393 7.95 18.62 -16.60
N ALA A 394 9.10 18.31 -17.18
CA ALA A 394 10.24 19.21 -17.15
C ALA A 394 10.15 20.30 -18.23
N SER A 395 11.04 21.28 -18.17
CA SER A 395 11.10 22.38 -19.14
C SER A 395 11.45 21.96 -20.57
N ASP A 396 11.95 20.74 -20.75
CA ASP A 396 12.23 20.10 -22.05
C ASP A 396 11.06 19.23 -22.55
N GLU A 397 9.86 19.42 -21.96
CA GLU A 397 8.62 18.66 -22.22
C GLU A 397 8.71 17.17 -21.86
N SER A 398 9.86 16.68 -21.41
CA SER A 398 10.01 15.30 -20.95
C SER A 398 9.24 15.08 -19.66
N ILE A 399 8.59 13.90 -19.53
CA ILE A 399 7.89 13.50 -18.31
C ILE A 399 8.82 12.65 -17.45
N TYR A 400 8.93 13.02 -16.17
CA TYR A 400 9.74 12.33 -15.19
C TYR A 400 8.84 11.78 -14.08
N SER A 401 9.16 10.58 -13.60
CA SER A 401 8.67 10.10 -12.30
C SER A 401 9.65 10.52 -11.22
N VAL A 402 9.16 11.31 -10.27
CA VAL A 402 9.93 11.80 -9.11
C VAL A 402 9.58 10.94 -7.92
N LEU A 403 10.55 10.21 -7.39
CA LEU A 403 10.38 9.38 -6.19
C LEU A 403 10.74 10.21 -4.95
N LEU A 404 9.80 10.29 -4.03
CA LEU A 404 9.95 10.91 -2.73
C LEU A 404 10.07 9.80 -1.69
N LEU A 405 11.23 9.67 -1.08
CA LEU A 405 11.52 8.68 -0.05
C LEU A 405 11.68 9.37 1.30
N ALA A 406 10.96 8.91 2.31
CA ALA A 406 10.99 9.48 3.64
C ALA A 406 11.47 8.47 4.68
N THR A 407 12.22 8.97 5.68
CA THR A 407 12.53 8.24 6.92
C THR A 407 11.58 8.71 8.01
N VAL A 408 11.15 7.81 8.86
CA VAL A 408 10.46 8.15 10.11
C VAL A 408 11.52 8.19 11.21
N ILE A 409 11.71 9.35 11.79
CA ILE A 409 12.51 9.47 13.02
C ILE A 409 11.56 9.13 14.15
N ALA A 410 11.69 7.92 14.70
CA ALA A 410 10.88 7.46 15.81
C ALA A 410 11.19 8.30 17.07
N HIS A 411 10.19 8.98 17.60
CA HIS A 411 10.16 9.44 18.97
C HIS A 411 9.02 8.74 19.71
N HIS A 412 9.40 7.81 20.55
CA HIS A 412 8.84 7.32 21.82
C HIS A 412 7.42 6.70 21.90
N THR A 413 6.57 6.71 20.87
CA THR A 413 5.33 5.91 20.93
C THR A 413 5.04 5.21 19.61
N PRO A 414 4.64 3.92 19.63
CA PRO A 414 4.38 3.16 18.39
C PRO A 414 3.14 3.65 17.60
N CYS A 415 2.40 4.60 18.15
CA CYS A 415 1.12 5.05 17.62
C CYS A 415 1.15 6.41 16.91
N GLU A 416 2.24 7.14 16.99
CA GLU A 416 2.32 8.47 16.37
C GLU A 416 3.00 8.36 14.99
N LEU A 417 2.26 8.68 13.93
CA LEU A 417 2.85 9.14 12.68
C LEU A 417 3.41 10.54 12.91
N ILE A 418 4.54 10.62 13.65
CA ILE A 418 5.21 11.90 13.85
C ILE A 418 5.87 12.29 12.55
N CYS A 419 5.15 13.04 11.74
CA CYS A 419 5.71 13.82 10.65
C CYS A 419 6.49 14.99 11.24
N PHE A 420 7.72 14.76 11.72
CA PHE A 420 8.63 15.87 11.99
C PHE A 420 9.17 16.44 10.68
N PRO A 421 9.42 17.75 10.60
CA PRO A 421 9.90 18.46 9.40
C PRO A 421 11.38 18.20 9.06
N LEU A 422 12.01 17.19 9.61
CA LEU A 422 13.33 16.71 9.21
C LEU A 422 13.19 15.52 8.25
N PHE A 423 12.49 15.74 7.15
CA PHE A 423 12.53 14.81 6.04
C PHE A 423 13.82 15.00 5.27
N ALA A 424 14.74 14.05 5.37
CA ALA A 424 15.73 13.88 4.32
C ALA A 424 15.02 13.27 3.11
N PHE A 425 14.45 14.10 2.24
CA PHE A 425 13.94 13.64 0.96
C PHE A 425 15.14 13.34 0.06
N SER A 426 15.23 12.09 -0.40
CA SER A 426 16.06 11.79 -1.56
C SER A 426 15.15 11.85 -2.79
N ILE A 427 15.38 12.82 -3.67
CA ILE A 427 14.67 12.94 -4.94
C ILE A 427 15.44 12.13 -5.96
N VAL A 428 14.83 11.08 -6.49
CA VAL A 428 15.39 10.26 -7.56
C VAL A 428 14.57 10.54 -8.82
N LEU A 429 15.23 11.05 -9.86
CA LEU A 429 14.59 11.35 -11.15
C LEU A 429 14.77 10.17 -12.09
N GLN A 430 13.67 9.64 -12.60
CA GLN A 430 13.65 8.66 -13.67
C GLN A 430 13.10 9.30 -14.95
N LYS A 431 13.89 9.30 -16.02
CA LYS A 431 13.40 9.65 -17.36
C LYS A 431 12.55 8.49 -17.88
N LEU A 432 11.27 8.74 -18.17
CA LEU A 432 10.40 7.78 -18.86
C LEU A 432 10.81 7.74 -20.34
N SER A 433 11.69 6.82 -20.70
CA SER A 433 11.85 6.44 -22.10
C SER A 433 10.68 5.52 -22.44
N LEU A 434 9.75 6.00 -23.27
CA LEU A 434 8.85 5.12 -24.00
C LEU A 434 9.72 4.26 -24.92
N VAL A 435 9.88 2.99 -24.59
CA VAL A 435 10.30 2.00 -25.55
C VAL A 435 9.04 1.66 -26.33
N LEU A 436 8.94 2.18 -27.56
CA LEU A 436 7.98 1.78 -28.58
C LEU A 436 8.25 0.34 -28.99
#